data_13be3a7a39d51d6e99e2b7dc034e5c6f
#
_entry.id   13be3a7a39d51d6e99e2b7dc034e5c6f
#
_cell.length_a   1.000
_cell.length_b   1.000
_cell.length_c   1.000
_cell.angle_alpha   90.00
_cell.angle_beta   90.00
_cell.angle_gamma   90.00
#
_symmetry.space_group_name_H-M   'P 1'
#
loop_
_entity.id
_entity.type
_entity.pdbx_description
1 polymer ?
#
loop_
_entity_poly.entity_id
_entity_poly.type
_entity_poly.pdbx_seq_one_letter_code
_entity_poly.pdbx_strand_id
1 'polypeptide(L)'
;RSTRLLDGEILIKTLVPLFPMRPTARKLHRKLSPYLFLLIGVSAITGMAYRAGKKWFGMDDETGRLVMDWYTGAWLGPVLSPFYVILVGAALLFIVTTGARMLWQRGGKGTTRRWHRVMGGVLLLPLAASAITGMLYRAGQAWLGLSEDTEHLLMTIHEGGWLGRDLKVYYSVTLGSGLLALGFIGLALLRRQRRPSS
;
A
#
# COMPACT_ATOMS: atom_id res chain seq x y z
N ARG A 1 38.55 -6.09 20.11
CA ARG A 1 37.41 -5.27 19.53
C ARG A 1 36.81 -5.88 18.26
N SER A 2 37.21 -7.09 17.86
CA SER A 2 36.84 -7.71 16.56
C SER A 2 35.71 -8.76 16.63
N THR A 3 35.29 -9.20 17.78
CA THR A 3 34.32 -10.33 17.94
C THR A 3 32.85 -9.93 17.78
N ARG A 4 32.46 -8.71 18.10
CA ARG A 4 31.05 -8.28 18.03
C ARG A 4 30.48 -8.10 16.60
N LEU A 5 31.34 -7.85 15.62
CA LEU A 5 30.88 -7.72 14.21
C LEU A 5 30.63 -9.10 13.56
N LEU A 6 31.33 -10.11 14.03
CA LEU A 6 31.17 -11.51 13.53
C LEU A 6 29.84 -12.12 13.98
N ASP A 7 29.37 -11.80 15.19
CA ASP A 7 28.12 -12.32 15.72
C ASP A 7 26.88 -11.81 14.96
N GLY A 8 26.92 -10.53 14.54
CA GLY A 8 25.85 -9.96 13.70
C GLY A 8 25.81 -10.54 12.30
N GLU A 9 26.94 -10.78 11.69
CA GLU A 9 27.02 -11.42 10.34
C GLU A 9 26.61 -12.89 10.38
N ILE A 10 26.94 -13.61 11.45
CA ILE A 10 26.54 -15.01 11.65
C ILE A 10 25.03 -15.08 11.88
N LEU A 11 24.46 -14.18 12.71
CA LEU A 11 23.03 -14.11 12.96
C LEU A 11 22.23 -13.83 11.68
N ILE A 12 22.69 -12.90 10.85
CA ILE A 12 22.07 -12.57 9.56
C ILE A 12 22.17 -13.75 8.60
N LYS A 13 23.33 -14.43 8.52
CA LYS A 13 23.52 -15.62 7.67
C LYS A 13 22.69 -16.82 8.15
N THR A 14 22.39 -16.92 9.43
CA THR A 14 21.59 -18.00 10.02
C THR A 14 20.08 -17.74 9.90
N LEU A 15 19.64 -16.47 9.93
CA LEU A 15 18.23 -16.11 9.78
C LEU A 15 17.76 -16.05 8.32
N VAL A 16 18.68 -15.82 7.36
CA VAL A 16 18.37 -15.77 5.93
C VAL A 16 17.84 -17.11 5.35
N PRO A 17 18.30 -18.30 5.77
CA PRO A 17 17.74 -19.56 5.26
C PRO A 17 16.37 -19.93 5.86
N LEU A 18 15.93 -19.31 6.96
CA LEU A 18 14.60 -19.57 7.55
C LEU A 18 13.44 -19.10 6.64
N PHE A 19 13.72 -18.26 5.66
CA PHE A 19 12.76 -17.86 4.64
C PHE A 19 13.28 -18.17 3.22
N PRO A 20 13.29 -19.44 2.80
CA PRO A 20 13.70 -19.79 1.44
C PRO A 20 12.79 -19.05 0.47
N MET A 21 13.37 -18.11 -0.25
CA MET A 21 12.66 -17.28 -1.25
C MET A 21 12.27 -18.18 -2.42
N ARG A 22 11.09 -18.76 -2.36
CA ARG A 22 10.55 -19.50 -3.50
C ARG A 22 10.46 -18.54 -4.69
N PRO A 23 10.93 -18.95 -5.89
CA PRO A 23 10.84 -18.15 -7.12
C PRO A 23 9.42 -17.71 -7.45
N THR A 24 8.45 -18.31 -6.80
CA THR A 24 7.01 -18.04 -6.86
C THR A 24 6.62 -16.61 -6.48
N ALA A 25 7.20 -16.01 -5.41
CA ALA A 25 6.81 -14.67 -4.95
C ALA A 25 7.12 -13.59 -5.99
N ARG A 26 8.30 -13.64 -6.63
CA ARG A 26 8.66 -12.70 -7.71
C ARG A 26 7.79 -12.90 -8.94
N LYS A 27 7.50 -14.15 -9.32
CA LYS A 27 6.62 -14.45 -10.45
C LYS A 27 5.21 -13.94 -10.21
N LEU A 28 4.66 -14.18 -9.00
CA LEU A 28 3.34 -13.73 -8.59
C LEU A 28 3.24 -12.20 -8.54
N HIS A 29 4.20 -11.53 -7.88
CA HIS A 29 4.24 -10.07 -7.85
C HIS A 29 4.20 -9.48 -9.26
N ARG A 30 5.06 -9.98 -10.16
CA ARG A 30 5.13 -9.50 -11.55
C ARG A 30 3.87 -9.80 -12.37
N LYS A 31 3.23 -10.94 -12.13
CA LYS A 31 2.03 -11.36 -12.86
C LYS A 31 0.78 -10.62 -12.39
N LEU A 32 0.62 -10.47 -11.07
CA LEU A 32 -0.61 -9.93 -10.47
C LEU A 32 -0.57 -8.41 -10.27
N SER A 33 0.62 -7.81 -10.02
CA SER A 33 0.70 -6.38 -9.69
C SER A 33 0.06 -5.44 -10.72
N PRO A 34 0.06 -5.67 -12.04
CA PRO A 34 -0.62 -4.77 -12.97
C PRO A 34 -2.14 -4.72 -12.75
N TYR A 35 -2.75 -5.87 -12.49
CA TYR A 35 -4.20 -5.99 -12.28
C TYR A 35 -4.59 -5.42 -10.91
N LEU A 36 -3.85 -5.79 -9.87
CA LEU A 36 -4.08 -5.29 -8.52
C LEU A 36 -3.83 -3.78 -8.44
N PHE A 37 -2.88 -3.26 -9.22
CA PHE A 37 -2.61 -1.82 -9.28
C PHE A 37 -3.79 -1.02 -9.85
N LEU A 38 -4.55 -1.55 -10.79
CA LEU A 38 -5.76 -0.88 -11.28
C LEU A 38 -6.78 -0.72 -10.15
N LEU A 39 -7.04 -1.77 -9.40
CA LEU A 39 -7.98 -1.75 -8.26
C LEU A 39 -7.52 -0.78 -7.16
N ILE A 40 -6.27 -0.91 -6.73
CA ILE A 40 -5.67 -0.09 -5.68
C ILE A 40 -5.52 1.37 -6.16
N GLY A 41 -5.20 1.57 -7.44
CA GLY A 41 -5.03 2.89 -8.04
C GLY A 41 -6.32 3.72 -8.03
N VAL A 42 -7.46 3.11 -8.32
CA VAL A 42 -8.76 3.77 -8.19
C VAL A 42 -8.99 4.23 -6.76
N SER A 43 -8.77 3.35 -5.78
CA SER A 43 -8.91 3.68 -4.37
C SER A 43 -7.93 4.78 -3.93
N ALA A 44 -6.67 4.74 -4.39
CA ALA A 44 -5.69 5.78 -4.08
C ALA A 44 -6.08 7.15 -4.65
N ILE A 45 -6.54 7.19 -5.92
CA ILE A 45 -6.96 8.42 -6.58
C ILE A 45 -8.19 9.01 -5.88
N THR A 46 -9.20 8.20 -5.60
CA THR A 46 -10.44 8.68 -4.95
C THR A 46 -10.19 9.12 -3.52
N GLY A 47 -9.36 8.39 -2.76
CA GLY A 47 -8.97 8.78 -1.40
C GLY A 47 -8.20 10.12 -1.36
N MET A 48 -7.25 10.32 -2.29
CA MET A 48 -6.53 11.59 -2.42
C MET A 48 -7.47 12.72 -2.88
N ALA A 49 -8.30 12.48 -3.89
CA ALA A 49 -9.25 13.45 -4.41
C ALA A 49 -10.21 13.95 -3.34
N TYR A 50 -10.74 13.04 -2.51
CA TYR A 50 -11.57 13.41 -1.37
C TYR A 50 -10.84 14.31 -0.38
N ARG A 51 -9.64 13.91 0.05
CA ARG A 51 -8.86 14.64 1.06
C ARG A 51 -8.42 16.02 0.57
N ALA A 52 -7.82 16.08 -0.62
CA ALA A 52 -7.40 17.33 -1.23
C ALA A 52 -8.60 18.21 -1.59
N GLY A 53 -9.66 17.62 -2.14
CA GLY A 53 -10.89 18.30 -2.51
C GLY A 53 -11.54 19.03 -1.33
N LYS A 54 -11.70 18.32 -0.20
CA LYS A 54 -12.28 18.92 1.01
C LYS A 54 -11.40 19.99 1.64
N LYS A 55 -10.07 19.79 1.67
CA LYS A 55 -9.18 20.72 2.39
C LYS A 55 -8.74 21.92 1.55
N TRP A 56 -8.47 21.71 0.25
CA TRP A 56 -7.80 22.71 -0.58
C TRP A 56 -8.72 23.32 -1.65
N PHE A 57 -9.73 22.57 -2.10
CA PHE A 57 -10.56 22.99 -3.25
C PHE A 57 -12.01 23.26 -2.89
N GLY A 58 -12.38 23.25 -1.60
CA GLY A 58 -13.76 23.55 -1.16
C GLY A 58 -14.80 22.58 -1.71
N MET A 59 -14.45 21.30 -1.91
CA MET A 59 -15.36 20.28 -2.44
C MET A 59 -16.65 20.24 -1.63
N ASP A 60 -17.77 20.37 -2.29
CA ASP A 60 -19.11 20.27 -1.68
C ASP A 60 -19.39 18.85 -1.15
N ASP A 61 -20.47 18.70 -0.38
CA ASP A 61 -20.77 17.43 0.27
C ASP A 61 -21.32 16.38 -0.70
N GLU A 62 -21.96 16.78 -1.78
CA GLU A 62 -22.51 15.87 -2.78
C GLU A 62 -21.37 15.24 -3.59
N THR A 63 -20.47 16.07 -4.12
CA THR A 63 -19.25 15.59 -4.81
C THR A 63 -18.40 14.74 -3.87
N GLY A 64 -18.26 15.16 -2.60
CA GLY A 64 -17.53 14.41 -1.59
C GLY A 64 -18.09 13.01 -1.37
N ARG A 65 -19.43 12.87 -1.30
CA ARG A 65 -20.10 11.56 -1.19
C ARG A 65 -19.82 10.68 -2.40
N LEU A 66 -19.97 11.21 -3.61
CA LEU A 66 -19.69 10.45 -4.83
C LEU A 66 -18.26 9.91 -4.86
N VAL A 67 -17.28 10.72 -4.51
CA VAL A 67 -15.88 10.30 -4.44
C VAL A 67 -15.67 9.22 -3.37
N MET A 68 -16.30 9.35 -2.21
CA MET A 68 -16.24 8.35 -1.14
C MET A 68 -16.96 7.05 -1.50
N ASP A 69 -18.04 7.11 -2.27
CA ASP A 69 -18.73 5.92 -2.76
C ASP A 69 -17.82 5.06 -3.65
N TRP A 70 -17.02 5.69 -4.50
CA TRP A 70 -15.99 4.99 -5.28
C TRP A 70 -14.85 4.46 -4.40
N TYR A 71 -14.44 5.21 -3.39
CA TYR A 71 -13.39 4.79 -2.46
C TYR A 71 -13.80 3.58 -1.62
N THR A 72 -15.01 3.59 -1.10
CA THR A 72 -15.56 2.55 -0.19
C THR A 72 -16.28 1.43 -0.93
N GLY A 73 -16.55 1.58 -2.24
CA GLY A 73 -17.38 0.65 -2.98
C GLY A 73 -18.86 0.70 -2.58
N ALA A 74 -19.36 1.82 -2.01
CA ALA A 74 -20.75 1.96 -1.55
C ALA A 74 -21.78 1.77 -2.69
N TRP A 75 -21.38 2.07 -3.92
CA TRP A 75 -22.17 1.79 -5.13
C TRP A 75 -22.47 0.30 -5.35
N LEU A 76 -21.74 -0.63 -4.72
CA LEU A 76 -22.02 -2.08 -4.71
C LEU A 76 -23.13 -2.45 -3.70
N GLY A 77 -23.61 -1.49 -2.93
CA GLY A 77 -24.58 -1.70 -1.85
C GLY A 77 -23.95 -2.12 -0.52
N PRO A 78 -24.76 -2.13 0.55
CA PRO A 78 -24.27 -2.27 1.92
C PRO A 78 -23.63 -3.63 2.22
N VAL A 79 -24.05 -4.68 1.51
CA VAL A 79 -23.54 -6.04 1.72
C VAL A 79 -22.16 -6.23 1.06
N LEU A 80 -21.97 -5.72 -0.16
CA LEU A 80 -20.74 -5.96 -0.93
C LEU A 80 -19.65 -4.93 -0.69
N SER A 81 -19.99 -3.72 -0.25
CA SER A 81 -19.04 -2.66 0.04
C SER A 81 -17.95 -3.07 1.05
N PRO A 82 -18.22 -3.75 2.17
CA PRO A 82 -17.17 -4.22 3.08
C PRO A 82 -16.20 -5.19 2.41
N PHE A 83 -16.69 -6.11 1.58
CA PHE A 83 -15.85 -7.06 0.85
C PHE A 83 -14.95 -6.36 -0.16
N TYR A 84 -15.45 -5.31 -0.84
CA TYR A 84 -14.65 -4.49 -1.74
C TYR A 84 -13.45 -3.86 -1.01
N VAL A 85 -13.68 -3.21 0.15
CA VAL A 85 -12.59 -2.58 0.92
C VAL A 85 -11.57 -3.62 1.39
N ILE A 86 -12.04 -4.78 1.87
CA ILE A 86 -11.16 -5.88 2.28
C ILE A 86 -10.35 -6.40 1.10
N LEU A 87 -10.97 -6.55 -0.07
CA LEU A 87 -10.28 -6.98 -1.28
C LEU A 87 -9.17 -5.99 -1.69
N VAL A 88 -9.46 -4.68 -1.67
CA VAL A 88 -8.47 -3.63 -1.96
C VAL A 88 -7.32 -3.67 -0.95
N GLY A 89 -7.63 -3.77 0.34
CA GLY A 89 -6.63 -3.85 1.40
C GLY A 89 -5.78 -5.12 1.30
N ALA A 90 -6.39 -6.27 1.05
CA ALA A 90 -5.70 -7.55 0.84
C ALA A 90 -4.79 -7.51 -0.40
N ALA A 91 -5.26 -6.90 -1.50
CA ALA A 91 -4.48 -6.69 -2.71
C ALA A 91 -3.25 -5.81 -2.42
N LEU A 92 -3.43 -4.72 -1.66
CA LEU A 92 -2.32 -3.86 -1.25
C LEU A 92 -1.33 -4.60 -0.35
N LEU A 93 -1.80 -5.34 0.66
CA LEU A 93 -0.93 -6.16 1.51
C LEU A 93 -0.16 -7.23 0.72
N PHE A 94 -0.80 -7.85 -0.25
CA PHE A 94 -0.14 -8.81 -1.14
C PHE A 94 1.01 -8.15 -1.92
N ILE A 95 0.79 -6.97 -2.50
CA ILE A 95 1.84 -6.23 -3.23
C ILE A 95 2.96 -5.80 -2.28
N VAL A 96 2.61 -5.25 -1.11
CA VAL A 96 3.57 -4.80 -0.09
C VAL A 96 4.42 -5.96 0.42
N THR A 97 3.82 -7.07 0.82
CA THR A 97 4.53 -8.24 1.36
C THR A 97 5.42 -8.92 0.32
N THR A 98 4.94 -9.08 -0.91
CA THR A 98 5.74 -9.65 -2.00
C THR A 98 6.85 -8.70 -2.43
N GLY A 99 6.60 -7.38 -2.44
CA GLY A 99 7.60 -6.34 -2.68
C GLY A 99 8.67 -6.30 -1.59
N ALA A 100 8.28 -6.33 -0.32
CA ALA A 100 9.18 -6.36 0.82
C ALA A 100 10.17 -7.52 0.74
N ARG A 101 9.68 -8.73 0.41
CA ARG A 101 10.56 -9.89 0.20
C ARG A 101 11.62 -9.67 -0.88
N MET A 102 11.34 -8.82 -1.89
CA MET A 102 12.28 -8.52 -2.96
C MET A 102 13.29 -7.42 -2.60
N LEU A 103 13.04 -6.61 -1.56
CA LEU A 103 13.98 -5.57 -1.12
C LEU A 103 15.30 -6.17 -0.62
N TRP A 104 15.27 -7.29 0.08
CA TRP A 104 16.46 -7.99 0.59
C TRP A 104 17.24 -8.76 -0.46
N GLN A 105 16.68 -8.95 -1.67
CA GLN A 105 17.42 -9.58 -2.74
C GLN A 105 18.39 -8.58 -3.38
N ARG A 106 19.63 -8.99 -3.62
CA ARG A 106 20.59 -8.23 -4.41
C ARG A 106 20.00 -8.01 -5.80
N GLY A 107 19.47 -6.81 -6.03
CA GLY A 107 18.75 -6.44 -7.27
C GLY A 107 19.72 -6.10 -8.38
N GLY A 108 19.33 -6.39 -9.62
CA GLY A 108 20.08 -6.00 -10.81
C GLY A 108 20.30 -4.49 -10.92
N LYS A 109 21.29 -4.09 -11.71
CA LYS A 109 21.69 -2.70 -11.97
C LYS A 109 20.58 -1.93 -12.72
N GLY A 110 20.47 -0.61 -12.49
CA GLY A 110 19.58 0.31 -13.20
C GLY A 110 18.85 1.29 -12.29
N THR A 111 18.84 2.56 -12.66
CA THR A 111 18.30 3.69 -11.89
C THR A 111 16.81 3.52 -11.57
N THR A 112 15.98 3.16 -12.54
CA THR A 112 14.53 2.94 -12.36
C THR A 112 14.23 1.86 -11.32
N ARG A 113 15.02 0.77 -11.33
CA ARG A 113 14.88 -0.32 -10.35
C ARG A 113 15.32 0.12 -8.95
N ARG A 114 16.37 0.94 -8.87
CA ARG A 114 16.83 1.53 -7.62
C ARG A 114 15.74 2.41 -6.99
N TRP A 115 15.13 3.31 -7.77
CA TRP A 115 14.05 4.17 -7.32
C TRP A 115 12.84 3.37 -6.83
N HIS A 116 12.40 2.36 -7.59
CA HIS A 116 11.31 1.48 -7.15
C HIS A 116 11.60 0.80 -5.80
N ARG A 117 12.84 0.36 -5.58
CA ARG A 117 13.24 -0.25 -4.31
C ARG A 117 13.27 0.76 -3.16
N VAL A 118 13.86 1.93 -3.36
CA VAL A 118 13.95 2.96 -2.32
C VAL A 118 12.56 3.43 -1.92
N MET A 119 11.74 3.83 -2.88
CA MET A 119 10.37 4.26 -2.62
C MET A 119 9.53 3.14 -1.98
N GLY A 120 9.66 1.92 -2.50
CA GLY A 120 8.97 0.76 -1.93
C GLY A 120 9.38 0.46 -0.49
N GLY A 121 10.65 0.67 -0.15
CA GLY A 121 11.15 0.53 1.23
C GLY A 121 10.60 1.60 2.16
N VAL A 122 10.62 2.86 1.74
CA VAL A 122 10.09 4.00 2.53
C VAL A 122 8.59 3.89 2.75
N LEU A 123 7.83 3.53 1.71
CA LEU A 123 6.37 3.46 1.77
C LEU A 123 5.84 2.14 2.36
N LEU A 124 6.70 1.15 2.59
CA LEU A 124 6.29 -0.19 3.01
C LEU A 124 5.45 -0.19 4.28
N LEU A 125 5.96 0.41 5.36
CA LEU A 125 5.28 0.46 6.65
C LEU A 125 4.00 1.31 6.62
N PRO A 126 4.01 2.54 6.09
CA PRO A 126 2.79 3.35 5.99
C PRO A 126 1.70 2.67 5.16
N LEU A 127 2.04 2.06 4.02
CA LEU A 127 1.06 1.36 3.18
C LEU A 127 0.51 0.11 3.86
N ALA A 128 1.35 -0.67 4.54
CA ALA A 128 0.91 -1.83 5.30
C ALA A 128 -0.03 -1.43 6.45
N ALA A 129 0.35 -0.41 7.22
CA ALA A 129 -0.48 0.12 8.31
C ALA A 129 -1.83 0.62 7.80
N SER A 130 -1.84 1.40 6.71
CA SER A 130 -3.07 1.90 6.10
C SER A 130 -3.96 0.76 5.59
N ALA A 131 -3.40 -0.26 4.94
CA ALA A 131 -4.17 -1.41 4.47
C ALA A 131 -4.81 -2.20 5.63
N ILE A 132 -4.03 -2.50 6.67
CA ILE A 132 -4.51 -3.26 7.84
C ILE A 132 -5.60 -2.49 8.58
N THR A 133 -5.35 -1.21 8.90
CA THR A 133 -6.30 -0.40 9.66
C THR A 133 -7.59 -0.13 8.89
N GLY A 134 -7.50 0.11 7.56
CA GLY A 134 -8.69 0.27 6.71
C GLY A 134 -9.55 -1.00 6.63
N MET A 135 -8.91 -2.18 6.51
CA MET A 135 -9.64 -3.45 6.52
C MET A 135 -10.27 -3.73 7.89
N LEU A 136 -9.53 -3.52 8.98
CA LEU A 136 -10.04 -3.73 10.34
C LEU A 136 -11.20 -2.79 10.66
N TYR A 137 -11.08 -1.52 10.29
CA TYR A 137 -12.15 -0.54 10.44
C TYR A 137 -13.42 -1.00 9.73
N ARG A 138 -13.30 -1.38 8.46
CA ARG A 138 -14.46 -1.78 7.66
C ARG A 138 -15.08 -3.11 8.11
N ALA A 139 -14.26 -4.09 8.47
CA ALA A 139 -14.72 -5.34 9.06
C ALA A 139 -15.38 -5.11 10.42
N GLY A 140 -14.80 -4.21 11.22
CA GLY A 140 -15.32 -3.80 12.51
C GLY A 140 -16.73 -3.25 12.43
N GLN A 141 -16.95 -2.30 11.54
CA GLN A 141 -18.27 -1.71 11.30
C GLN A 141 -19.29 -2.72 10.75
N ALA A 142 -18.86 -3.61 9.86
CA ALA A 142 -19.79 -4.50 9.18
C ALA A 142 -20.20 -5.73 10.01
N TRP A 143 -19.26 -6.27 10.82
CA TRP A 143 -19.45 -7.61 11.41
C TRP A 143 -19.04 -7.76 12.88
N LEU A 144 -18.13 -6.91 13.39
CA LEU A 144 -17.54 -7.10 14.72
C LEU A 144 -18.13 -6.19 15.80
N GLY A 145 -18.85 -5.13 15.42
CA GLY A 145 -19.43 -4.17 16.38
C GLY A 145 -18.37 -3.53 17.28
N LEU A 146 -17.30 -3.01 16.67
CA LEU A 146 -16.22 -2.35 17.42
C LEU A 146 -16.75 -1.11 18.17
N SER A 147 -16.10 -0.80 19.30
CA SER A 147 -16.38 0.45 20.02
C SER A 147 -15.96 1.66 19.22
N GLU A 148 -16.62 2.80 19.42
CA GLU A 148 -16.32 4.09 18.78
C GLU A 148 -14.84 4.49 18.97
N ASP A 149 -14.29 4.25 20.14
CA ASP A 149 -12.87 4.54 20.44
C ASP A 149 -11.93 3.72 19.55
N THR A 150 -12.24 2.43 19.34
CA THR A 150 -11.44 1.54 18.47
C THR A 150 -11.56 1.98 17.01
N GLU A 151 -12.75 2.30 16.54
CA GLU A 151 -12.97 2.83 15.20
C GLU A 151 -12.20 4.13 14.97
N HIS A 152 -12.29 5.06 15.92
CA HIS A 152 -11.55 6.32 15.87
C HIS A 152 -10.03 6.09 15.83
N LEU A 153 -9.50 5.16 16.65
CA LEU A 153 -8.07 4.82 16.64
C LEU A 153 -7.63 4.25 15.29
N LEU A 154 -8.39 3.30 14.73
CA LEU A 154 -8.08 2.70 13.43
C LEU A 154 -8.06 3.75 12.32
N MET A 155 -9.05 4.66 12.29
CA MET A 155 -9.10 5.74 11.32
C MET A 155 -7.98 6.76 11.53
N THR A 156 -7.64 7.08 12.78
CA THR A 156 -6.52 7.98 13.09
C THR A 156 -5.20 7.45 12.52
N ILE A 157 -4.96 6.15 12.64
CA ILE A 157 -3.76 5.51 12.04
C ILE A 157 -3.88 5.49 10.51
N HIS A 158 -5.03 5.08 9.97
CA HIS A 158 -5.27 4.96 8.54
C HIS A 158 -5.04 6.27 7.78
N GLU A 159 -5.52 7.36 8.33
CA GLU A 159 -5.48 8.68 7.70
C GLU A 159 -4.22 9.50 8.03
N GLY A 160 -3.40 9.05 8.96
CA GLY A 160 -2.30 9.86 9.52
C GLY A 160 -2.80 10.95 10.48
N GLY A 161 -3.96 10.74 11.12
CA GLY A 161 -4.56 11.70 12.06
C GLY A 161 -3.68 12.00 13.28
N TRP A 162 -2.78 11.08 13.62
CA TRP A 162 -1.74 11.26 14.64
C TRP A 162 -0.74 12.40 14.32
N LEU A 163 -0.65 12.84 13.07
CA LEU A 163 0.14 14.01 12.65
C LEU A 163 -0.60 15.35 12.91
N GLY A 164 -1.86 15.28 13.31
CA GLY A 164 -2.72 16.45 13.49
C GLY A 164 -3.56 16.81 12.26
N ARG A 165 -4.52 17.71 12.48
CA ARG A 165 -5.57 18.05 11.52
C ARG A 165 -5.04 18.54 10.18
N ASP A 166 -3.99 19.33 10.18
CA ASP A 166 -3.47 19.95 8.96
C ASP A 166 -2.53 19.02 8.19
N LEU A 167 -1.71 18.24 8.89
CA LEU A 167 -0.72 17.37 8.24
C LEU A 167 -1.30 16.05 7.73
N LYS A 168 -2.45 15.59 8.23
CA LYS A 168 -3.07 14.35 7.76
C LYS A 168 -3.41 14.36 6.26
N VAL A 169 -3.73 15.53 5.70
CA VAL A 169 -4.02 15.65 4.25
C VAL A 169 -2.74 15.43 3.44
N TYR A 170 -1.65 16.06 3.86
CA TYR A 170 -0.34 15.87 3.22
C TYR A 170 0.12 14.42 3.31
N TYR A 171 -0.08 13.77 4.46
CA TYR A 171 0.21 12.34 4.63
C TYR A 171 -0.57 11.50 3.62
N SER A 172 -1.89 11.65 3.54
CA SER A 172 -2.76 10.88 2.65
C SER A 172 -2.40 11.11 1.17
N VAL A 173 -2.16 12.36 0.77
CA VAL A 173 -1.80 12.71 -0.62
C VAL A 173 -0.40 12.18 -0.96
N THR A 174 0.56 12.31 -0.06
CA THR A 174 1.92 11.77 -0.28
C THR A 174 1.91 10.26 -0.38
N LEU A 175 1.17 9.57 0.49
CA LEU A 175 1.07 8.11 0.48
C LEU A 175 0.41 7.60 -0.81
N GLY A 176 -0.70 8.22 -1.21
CA GLY A 176 -1.40 7.87 -2.45
C GLY A 176 -0.57 8.16 -3.70
N SER A 177 0.07 9.34 -3.78
CA SER A 177 0.94 9.71 -4.90
C SER A 177 2.16 8.78 -5.00
N GLY A 178 2.77 8.44 -3.86
CA GLY A 178 3.87 7.50 -3.78
C GLY A 178 3.47 6.10 -4.25
N LEU A 179 2.28 5.64 -3.88
CA LEU A 179 1.72 4.36 -4.34
C LEU A 179 1.50 4.35 -5.85
N LEU A 180 0.93 5.42 -6.42
CA LEU A 180 0.74 5.56 -7.87
C LEU A 180 2.08 5.59 -8.60
N ALA A 181 3.05 6.35 -8.10
CA ALA A 181 4.40 6.40 -8.67
C ALA A 181 5.07 5.02 -8.67
N LEU A 182 4.97 4.27 -7.56
CA LEU A 182 5.45 2.89 -7.47
C LEU A 182 4.80 1.98 -8.51
N GLY A 183 3.49 2.10 -8.70
CA GLY A 183 2.75 1.32 -9.68
C GLY A 183 3.21 1.62 -11.11
N PHE A 184 3.33 2.90 -11.48
CA PHE A 184 3.79 3.30 -12.81
C PHE A 184 5.26 2.89 -13.07
N ILE A 185 6.14 3.06 -12.09
CA ILE A 185 7.54 2.58 -12.18
C ILE A 185 7.56 1.07 -12.35
N GLY A 186 6.73 0.33 -11.60
CA GLY A 186 6.59 -1.12 -11.69
C GLY A 186 6.13 -1.56 -13.09
N LEU A 187 5.12 -0.91 -13.66
CA LEU A 187 4.64 -1.17 -15.02
C LEU A 187 5.71 -0.88 -16.08
N ALA A 188 6.46 0.22 -15.93
CA ALA A 188 7.55 0.55 -16.83
C ALA A 188 8.67 -0.50 -16.80
N LEU A 189 8.99 -1.03 -15.62
CA LEU A 189 9.95 -2.13 -15.48
C LEU A 189 9.48 -3.42 -16.15
N LEU A 190 8.19 -3.74 -16.08
CA LEU A 190 7.61 -4.90 -16.74
C LEU A 190 7.63 -4.77 -18.26
N ARG A 191 7.30 -3.59 -18.81
CA ARG A 191 7.34 -3.33 -20.25
C ARG A 191 8.75 -3.47 -20.82
N ARG A 192 9.77 -2.97 -20.11
CA ARG A 192 11.18 -3.09 -20.54
C ARG A 192 11.65 -4.56 -20.62
N GLN A 193 11.14 -5.42 -19.75
CA GLN A 193 11.54 -6.84 -19.73
C GLN A 193 10.85 -7.68 -20.83
N ARG A 194 9.77 -7.18 -21.43
CA ARG A 194 9.06 -7.85 -22.52
C ARG A 194 9.58 -7.48 -23.92
N ARG A 195 10.43 -6.45 -24.03
CA ARG A 195 11.04 -6.10 -25.30
C ARG A 195 12.15 -7.11 -25.60
N PRO A 196 12.10 -7.82 -26.77
CA PRO A 196 13.21 -8.65 -27.20
C PRO A 196 14.44 -7.75 -27.37
N SER A 197 15.61 -8.25 -27.02
CA SER A 197 16.89 -7.65 -27.40
C SER A 197 17.00 -7.76 -28.92
N SER A 198 16.74 -6.66 -29.62
CA SER A 198 17.12 -6.48 -31.03
C SER A 198 18.62 -6.45 -31.16
#